data_edfb3af4c0a16aec71bcc411d61658f2
#
_entry.id   edfb3af4c0a16aec71bcc411d61658f2
#
_cell.length_a   1.000
_cell.length_b   1.000
_cell.length_c   1.000
_cell.angle_alpha   90.00
_cell.angle_beta   90.00
_cell.angle_gamma   90.00
#
_symmetry.space_group_name_H-M   'P 1'
#
loop_
_entity.id
_entity.type
_entity.pdbx_description
1 polymer ?
#
loop_
_entity_poly.entity_id
_entity_poly.type
_entity_poly.pdbx_seq_one_letter_code
_entity_poly.pdbx_strand_id
1 'polypeptide(L)'
;TSYGNRGGTYPGEGAREVANNKVFFWDMCKQKGVSYRTYGEFVSDGKPTLAVLQDNYCRDFTGWDESVRDTVRFYQWKRDFDSLLAINAVPRFNTVRFINDHTQGLSLGRPTPFAHVADNDLALGMFVDYLSHSPIWNETLIISVEDDAQNGPDHVDANRSVALLAGGFVKQGFVDHTPYTTTSLLRTMELVLGLPPMTQYDAAANSLWRCFNTASGHPPYRYR
;
A
#
# COMPACT_ATOMS: atom_id res chain seq x y z
N THR A 1 -0.95 7.89 1.92
CA THR A 1 -2.20 8.57 1.52
C THR A 1 -3.47 7.83 1.93
N SER A 2 -3.56 7.40 3.17
CA SER A 2 -4.77 6.77 3.72
C SER A 2 -5.87 7.77 4.09
N TYR A 3 -5.67 9.03 3.81
CA TYR A 3 -6.63 10.11 4.00
C TYR A 3 -6.66 11.02 2.76
N GLY A 4 -7.74 11.76 2.59
CA GLY A 4 -7.92 12.63 1.42
C GLY A 4 -6.88 13.74 1.35
N ASN A 5 -6.46 14.07 0.13
CA ASN A 5 -5.53 15.17 -0.11
C ASN A 5 -6.17 16.50 0.31
N ARG A 6 -5.40 17.34 1.00
CA ARG A 6 -5.82 18.68 1.44
C ARG A 6 -5.15 19.81 0.66
N GLY A 7 -4.35 19.43 -0.34
CA GLY A 7 -3.42 20.35 -0.99
C GLY A 7 -2.26 20.73 -0.08
N GLY A 8 -1.10 20.97 -0.64
CA GLY A 8 0.10 21.34 0.10
C GLY A 8 1.07 20.19 0.30
N THR A 9 2.04 20.40 1.16
CA THR A 9 3.11 19.46 1.46
C THR A 9 2.56 18.22 2.15
N TYR A 10 3.08 17.04 1.81
CA TYR A 10 2.74 15.78 2.46
C TYR A 10 3.15 15.81 3.96
N PRO A 11 2.22 15.66 4.90
CA PRO A 11 2.54 15.60 6.32
C PRO A 11 2.85 14.16 6.74
N GLY A 12 3.89 13.95 7.53
CA GLY A 12 4.16 12.67 8.17
C GLY A 12 3.05 12.24 9.13
N GLU A 13 3.01 10.98 9.52
CA GLU A 13 1.95 10.40 10.38
C GLU A 13 1.76 11.12 11.71
N GLY A 14 2.84 11.68 12.28
CA GLY A 14 2.81 12.46 13.52
C GLY A 14 2.47 13.93 13.34
N ALA A 15 2.30 14.40 12.12
CA ALA A 15 2.06 15.81 11.85
C ALA A 15 0.67 16.25 12.32
N ARG A 16 0.56 17.51 12.72
CA ARG A 16 -0.68 18.09 13.24
C ARG A 16 -1.84 17.97 12.25
N GLU A 17 -1.56 18.10 10.97
CA GLU A 17 -2.51 17.98 9.87
C GLU A 17 -3.13 16.59 9.82
N VAL A 18 -2.32 15.55 10.02
CA VAL A 18 -2.78 14.15 10.09
C VAL A 18 -3.55 13.92 11.37
N ALA A 19 -3.02 14.36 12.50
CA ALA A 19 -3.69 14.20 13.81
C ALA A 19 -5.08 14.88 13.87
N ASN A 20 -5.26 15.98 13.12
CA ASN A 20 -6.54 16.69 13.02
C ASN A 20 -7.44 16.14 11.90
N ASN A 21 -7.02 15.15 11.14
CA ASN A 21 -7.88 14.53 10.17
C ASN A 21 -8.95 13.69 10.89
N LYS A 22 -10.19 13.81 10.44
CA LYS A 22 -11.35 13.14 11.07
C LYS A 22 -11.85 11.94 10.28
N VAL A 23 -11.39 11.77 9.04
CA VAL A 23 -11.84 10.72 8.14
C VAL A 23 -10.65 10.13 7.42
N PHE A 24 -10.40 8.86 7.66
CA PHE A 24 -9.43 8.05 6.95
C PHE A 24 -10.15 7.04 6.06
N PHE A 25 -9.42 6.41 5.17
CA PHE A 25 -9.98 5.40 4.28
C PHE A 25 -10.64 4.24 5.05
N TRP A 26 -10.06 3.85 6.18
CA TRP A 26 -10.62 2.82 7.07
C TRP A 26 -11.94 3.25 7.72
N ASP A 27 -12.15 4.54 8.00
CA ASP A 27 -13.44 5.05 8.49
C ASP A 27 -14.53 4.88 7.43
N MET A 28 -14.19 5.13 6.15
CA MET A 28 -15.11 4.90 5.04
C MET A 28 -15.43 3.41 4.89
N CYS A 29 -14.41 2.54 4.98
CA CYS A 29 -14.60 1.10 5.00
C CYS A 29 -15.57 0.68 6.12
N LYS A 30 -15.32 1.13 7.36
CA LYS A 30 -16.17 0.85 8.51
C LYS A 30 -17.61 1.30 8.30
N GLN A 31 -17.82 2.51 7.82
CA GLN A 31 -19.16 3.07 7.55
C GLN A 31 -19.92 2.25 6.51
N LYS A 32 -19.23 1.67 5.53
CA LYS A 32 -19.81 0.89 4.44
C LYS A 32 -19.80 -0.62 4.67
N GLY A 33 -19.34 -1.08 5.84
CA GLY A 33 -19.25 -2.51 6.16
C GLY A 33 -18.21 -3.26 5.31
N VAL A 34 -17.22 -2.57 4.77
CA VAL A 34 -16.08 -3.16 4.09
C VAL A 34 -15.06 -3.57 5.14
N SER A 35 -14.71 -4.85 5.22
CA SER A 35 -13.68 -5.34 6.15
C SER A 35 -12.30 -4.83 5.75
N TYR A 36 -11.46 -4.51 6.75
CA TYR A 36 -10.14 -3.95 6.52
C TYR A 36 -9.13 -4.40 7.58
N ARG A 37 -7.84 -4.33 7.23
CA ARG A 37 -6.72 -4.62 8.12
C ARG A 37 -5.49 -3.83 7.73
N THR A 38 -4.67 -3.46 8.71
CA THR A 38 -3.39 -2.80 8.49
C THR A 38 -2.22 -3.65 8.97
N TYR A 39 -1.13 -3.57 8.23
CA TYR A 39 0.17 -4.16 8.51
C TYR A 39 1.21 -3.04 8.51
N GLY A 40 1.38 -2.39 9.66
CA GLY A 40 2.36 -1.33 9.90
C GLY A 40 1.89 0.10 9.65
N GLU A 41 0.91 0.33 8.80
CA GLU A 41 0.39 1.67 8.54
C GLU A 41 -0.44 2.17 9.73
N PHE A 42 -0.11 3.35 10.27
CA PHE A 42 -0.66 3.92 11.50
C PHE A 42 -0.56 2.97 12.71
N VAL A 43 0.54 2.24 12.80
CA VAL A 43 0.92 1.42 13.95
C VAL A 43 2.26 1.91 14.49
N SER A 44 2.29 2.34 15.74
CA SER A 44 3.51 2.76 16.46
C SER A 44 3.65 1.97 17.75
N ASP A 45 4.87 1.54 18.08
CA ASP A 45 5.17 0.73 19.26
C ASP A 45 4.24 -0.49 19.41
N GLY A 46 3.91 -1.14 18.28
CA GLY A 46 3.05 -2.31 18.23
C GLY A 46 1.58 -2.04 18.53
N LYS A 47 1.13 -0.77 18.49
CA LYS A 47 -0.26 -0.37 18.74
C LYS A 47 -0.76 0.58 17.64
N PRO A 48 -2.04 0.46 17.24
CA PRO A 48 -2.64 1.41 16.32
C PRO A 48 -2.74 2.80 16.93
N THR A 49 -2.40 3.81 16.14
CA THR A 49 -2.53 5.23 16.50
C THR A 49 -3.93 5.79 16.21
N LEU A 50 -4.71 5.09 15.39
CA LEU A 50 -6.07 5.47 15.04
C LEU A 50 -7.08 4.53 15.70
N ALA A 51 -8.15 5.09 16.30
CA ALA A 51 -9.19 4.33 16.97
C ALA A 51 -9.89 3.31 16.04
N VAL A 52 -10.04 3.64 14.75
CA VAL A 52 -10.65 2.77 13.77
C VAL A 52 -9.85 1.49 13.50
N LEU A 53 -8.56 1.47 13.80
CA LEU A 53 -7.65 0.35 13.58
C LEU A 53 -7.44 -0.56 14.79
N GLN A 54 -8.01 -0.25 15.97
CA GLN A 54 -7.71 -0.94 17.25
C GLN A 54 -7.84 -2.47 17.18
N ASP A 55 -8.83 -2.98 16.46
CA ASP A 55 -9.08 -4.42 16.30
C ASP A 55 -8.74 -4.94 14.90
N ASN A 56 -8.18 -4.08 14.04
CA ASN A 56 -7.98 -4.34 12.60
C ASN A 56 -6.53 -4.17 12.18
N TYR A 57 -5.59 -4.69 12.95
CA TYR A 57 -4.16 -4.65 12.64
C TYR A 57 -3.48 -5.99 12.95
N CYS A 58 -2.35 -6.23 12.33
CA CYS A 58 -1.50 -7.37 12.65
C CYS A 58 -0.52 -7.00 13.76
N ARG A 59 -0.67 -7.61 14.94
CA ARG A 59 0.20 -7.34 16.11
C ARG A 59 1.64 -7.78 15.90
N ASP A 60 1.83 -8.85 15.15
CA ASP A 60 3.13 -9.47 14.91
C ASP A 60 3.86 -8.89 13.69
N PHE A 61 3.30 -7.87 13.05
CA PHE A 61 3.93 -7.19 11.94
C PHE A 61 4.78 -6.02 12.47
N THR A 62 6.06 -6.04 12.11
CA THR A 62 6.99 -4.96 12.49
C THR A 62 6.66 -3.70 11.69
N GLY A 63 6.26 -2.66 12.39
CA GLY A 63 6.03 -1.34 11.80
C GLY A 63 7.33 -0.65 11.37
N TRP A 64 7.49 0.63 11.70
CA TRP A 64 8.67 1.40 11.34
C TRP A 64 9.89 0.99 12.18
N ASP A 65 10.69 0.10 11.65
CA ASP A 65 11.99 -0.31 12.17
C ASP A 65 12.91 -0.67 10.99
N GLU A 66 13.74 0.25 10.58
CA GLU A 66 14.66 0.09 9.44
C GLU A 66 15.75 -0.96 9.67
N SER A 67 15.90 -1.51 10.87
CA SER A 67 16.80 -2.62 11.16
C SER A 67 16.22 -3.98 10.73
N VAL A 68 14.91 -4.05 10.51
CA VAL A 68 14.21 -5.25 10.09
C VAL A 68 14.00 -5.20 8.57
N ARG A 69 14.39 -6.28 7.89
CA ARG A 69 14.25 -6.38 6.43
C ARG A 69 12.79 -6.56 6.00
N ASP A 70 12.43 -6.06 4.83
CA ASP A 70 11.09 -6.23 4.27
C ASP A 70 10.78 -7.67 3.89
N THR A 71 11.79 -8.45 3.53
CA THR A 71 11.62 -9.91 3.39
C THR A 71 11.17 -10.58 4.69
N VAL A 72 11.58 -10.08 5.86
CA VAL A 72 11.05 -10.55 7.16
C VAL A 72 9.60 -10.08 7.36
N ARG A 73 9.29 -8.83 7.01
CA ARG A 73 7.91 -8.30 7.04
C ARG A 73 6.97 -9.09 6.14
N PHE A 74 7.44 -9.51 4.96
CA PHE A 74 6.68 -10.41 4.10
C PHE A 74 6.29 -11.69 4.82
N TYR A 75 7.19 -12.36 5.54
CA TYR A 75 6.85 -13.58 6.28
C TYR A 75 5.93 -13.31 7.49
N GLN A 76 6.03 -12.16 8.12
CA GLN A 76 5.10 -11.75 9.18
C GLN A 76 3.69 -11.56 8.63
N TRP A 77 3.56 -10.84 7.51
CA TRP A 77 2.30 -10.68 6.79
C TRP A 77 1.74 -12.01 6.32
N LYS A 78 2.55 -12.82 5.67
CA LYS A 78 2.15 -14.13 5.14
C LYS A 78 1.52 -15.02 6.21
N ARG A 79 2.13 -15.10 7.38
CA ARG A 79 1.63 -15.92 8.50
C ARG A 79 0.24 -15.49 8.95
N ASP A 80 -0.01 -14.20 9.07
CA ASP A 80 -1.32 -13.66 9.43
C ASP A 80 -2.33 -13.86 8.28
N PHE A 81 -1.93 -13.59 7.05
CA PHE A 81 -2.74 -13.79 5.86
C PHE A 81 -3.17 -15.27 5.71
N ASP A 82 -2.27 -16.22 5.88
CA ASP A 82 -2.58 -17.66 5.81
C ASP A 82 -3.62 -18.06 6.84
N SER A 83 -3.52 -17.53 8.04
CA SER A 83 -4.49 -17.81 9.10
C SER A 83 -5.89 -17.28 8.75
N LEU A 84 -5.97 -16.10 8.17
CA LEU A 84 -7.22 -15.48 7.72
C LEU A 84 -7.78 -16.21 6.48
N LEU A 85 -6.92 -16.60 5.55
CA LEU A 85 -7.31 -17.32 4.34
C LEU A 85 -7.90 -18.69 4.70
N ALA A 86 -7.30 -19.40 5.66
CA ALA A 86 -7.74 -20.72 6.10
C ALA A 86 -9.18 -20.73 6.65
N ILE A 87 -9.64 -19.61 7.19
CA ILE A 87 -11.00 -19.45 7.72
C ILE A 87 -11.91 -18.58 6.84
N ASN A 88 -11.46 -18.29 5.60
CA ASN A 88 -12.17 -17.42 4.64
C ASN A 88 -12.52 -16.03 5.21
N ALA A 89 -11.60 -15.44 5.96
CA ALA A 89 -11.75 -14.16 6.65
C ALA A 89 -10.75 -13.08 6.19
N VAL A 90 -10.14 -13.23 5.01
CA VAL A 90 -9.25 -12.19 4.46
C VAL A 90 -10.04 -10.90 4.26
N PRO A 91 -9.63 -9.78 4.88
CA PRO A 91 -10.32 -8.51 4.72
C PRO A 91 -10.29 -8.01 3.27
N ARG A 92 -11.35 -7.32 2.87
CA ARG A 92 -11.47 -6.77 1.50
C ARG A 92 -10.49 -5.64 1.22
N PHE A 93 -10.09 -4.90 2.23
CA PHE A 93 -9.08 -3.83 2.13
C PHE A 93 -7.93 -4.10 3.09
N ASN A 94 -6.71 -4.15 2.56
CA ASN A 94 -5.51 -4.36 3.35
C ASN A 94 -4.47 -3.30 3.00
N THR A 95 -3.82 -2.72 4.00
CA THR A 95 -2.64 -1.87 3.82
C THR A 95 -1.42 -2.59 4.36
N VAL A 96 -0.38 -2.73 3.55
CA VAL A 96 0.90 -3.36 3.93
C VAL A 96 2.01 -2.37 3.68
N ARG A 97 2.88 -2.16 4.67
CA ARG A 97 3.95 -1.20 4.61
C ARG A 97 5.30 -1.92 4.58
N PHE A 98 5.98 -1.86 3.45
CA PHE A 98 7.39 -2.18 3.30
C PHE A 98 8.17 -0.87 3.30
N ILE A 99 9.25 -0.77 4.06
CA ILE A 99 9.88 0.51 4.36
C ILE A 99 11.35 0.62 3.99
N ASN A 100 11.97 -0.47 3.52
CA ASN A 100 13.42 -0.46 3.33
C ASN A 100 13.88 0.37 2.11
N ASP A 101 12.96 0.71 1.20
CA ASP A 101 13.20 1.70 0.14
C ASP A 101 13.57 3.09 0.69
N HIS A 102 13.11 3.44 1.90
CA HIS A 102 13.51 4.65 2.62
C HIS A 102 15.04 4.75 2.82
N THR A 103 15.71 3.63 3.00
CA THR A 103 17.14 3.49 3.26
C THR A 103 17.64 4.23 4.51
N GLN A 104 18.88 4.01 4.89
CA GLN A 104 19.58 4.75 5.97
C GLN A 104 20.80 5.50 5.42
N GLY A 105 20.79 5.76 4.11
CA GLY A 105 21.92 6.36 3.42
C GLY A 105 23.19 5.52 3.55
N LEU A 106 24.33 6.18 3.66
CA LEU A 106 25.64 5.55 3.84
C LEU A 106 26.06 5.51 5.33
N SER A 107 25.13 5.21 6.22
CA SER A 107 25.38 5.12 7.66
C SER A 107 26.27 3.91 7.99
N LEU A 108 27.32 4.11 8.81
CA LEU A 108 28.23 3.05 9.20
C LEU A 108 27.51 1.92 9.95
N GLY A 109 27.78 0.67 9.56
CA GLY A 109 27.18 -0.51 10.17
C GLY A 109 25.73 -0.78 9.74
N ARG A 110 25.24 -0.06 8.73
CA ARG A 110 23.95 -0.29 8.10
C ARG A 110 24.10 -0.84 6.69
N PRO A 111 23.11 -1.55 6.14
CA PRO A 111 23.10 -1.93 4.74
C PRO A 111 23.21 -0.70 3.83
N THR A 112 23.80 -0.87 2.65
CA THR A 112 23.84 0.20 1.66
C THR A 112 22.43 0.50 1.12
N PRO A 113 22.17 1.70 0.56
CA PRO A 113 20.91 2.00 -0.10
C PRO A 113 20.52 0.94 -1.14
N PHE A 114 21.46 0.47 -1.95
CA PHE A 114 21.20 -0.62 -2.92
C PHE A 114 20.72 -1.91 -2.24
N ALA A 115 21.30 -2.29 -1.10
CA ALA A 115 20.91 -3.49 -0.38
C ALA A 115 19.50 -3.33 0.24
N HIS A 116 19.19 -2.15 0.75
CA HIS A 116 17.85 -1.84 1.27
C HIS A 116 16.78 -1.90 0.17
N VAL A 117 17.00 -1.20 -0.94
CA VAL A 117 16.05 -1.20 -2.07
C VAL A 117 15.91 -2.60 -2.69
N ALA A 118 17.02 -3.35 -2.81
CA ALA A 118 16.95 -4.73 -3.30
C ALA A 118 16.15 -5.67 -2.38
N ASP A 119 16.22 -5.49 -1.06
CA ASP A 119 15.41 -6.27 -0.11
C ASP A 119 13.93 -5.88 -0.18
N ASN A 120 13.63 -4.60 -0.35
CA ASN A 120 12.26 -4.09 -0.55
C ASN A 120 11.66 -4.65 -1.86
N ASP A 121 12.39 -4.54 -2.99
CA ASP A 121 11.96 -5.08 -4.29
C ASP A 121 11.72 -6.60 -4.22
N LEU A 122 12.63 -7.34 -3.59
CA LEU A 122 12.48 -8.77 -3.37
C LEU A 122 11.23 -9.09 -2.54
N ALA A 123 10.98 -8.35 -1.46
CA ALA A 123 9.81 -8.53 -0.61
C ALA A 123 8.50 -8.28 -1.38
N LEU A 124 8.46 -7.22 -2.19
CA LEU A 124 7.32 -6.94 -3.06
C LEU A 124 7.12 -8.06 -4.09
N GLY A 125 8.19 -8.54 -4.72
CA GLY A 125 8.14 -9.67 -5.66
C GLY A 125 7.59 -10.93 -5.00
N MET A 126 8.06 -11.29 -3.80
CA MET A 126 7.56 -12.41 -3.01
C MET A 126 6.08 -12.24 -2.65
N PHE A 127 5.67 -11.03 -2.31
CA PHE A 127 4.28 -10.70 -1.96
C PHE A 127 3.33 -10.90 -3.15
N VAL A 128 3.69 -10.38 -4.31
CA VAL A 128 2.89 -10.53 -5.54
C VAL A 128 2.86 -11.98 -6.01
N ASP A 129 4.01 -12.67 -6.01
CA ASP A 129 4.11 -14.10 -6.34
C ASP A 129 3.15 -14.91 -5.45
N TYR A 130 3.27 -14.75 -4.13
CA TYR A 130 2.47 -15.50 -3.19
C TYR A 130 0.96 -15.27 -3.37
N LEU A 131 0.53 -14.02 -3.48
CA LEU A 131 -0.88 -13.69 -3.72
C LEU A 131 -1.38 -14.21 -5.08
N SER A 132 -0.54 -14.18 -6.10
CA SER A 132 -0.92 -14.64 -7.44
C SER A 132 -1.19 -16.16 -7.51
N HIS A 133 -0.65 -16.93 -6.56
CA HIS A 133 -0.92 -18.35 -6.42
C HIS A 133 -2.04 -18.66 -5.41
N SER A 134 -2.61 -17.64 -4.78
CA SER A 134 -3.72 -17.82 -3.83
C SER A 134 -5.06 -18.01 -4.55
N PRO A 135 -6.06 -18.65 -3.89
CA PRO A 135 -7.39 -18.83 -4.48
C PRO A 135 -8.14 -17.52 -4.72
N ILE A 136 -7.72 -16.41 -4.09
CA ILE A 136 -8.36 -15.10 -4.23
C ILE A 136 -7.72 -14.22 -5.31
N TRP A 137 -6.73 -14.71 -6.07
CA TRP A 137 -5.99 -13.91 -7.05
C TRP A 137 -6.89 -13.19 -8.06
N ASN A 138 -7.89 -13.90 -8.58
CA ASN A 138 -8.80 -13.34 -9.59
C ASN A 138 -9.68 -12.20 -9.07
N GLU A 139 -9.76 -12.02 -7.75
CA GLU A 139 -10.50 -10.96 -7.08
C GLU A 139 -9.56 -9.96 -6.38
N THR A 140 -8.24 -10.11 -6.59
CA THR A 140 -7.22 -9.28 -5.93
C THR A 140 -6.75 -8.17 -6.84
N LEU A 141 -6.64 -6.97 -6.29
CA LEU A 141 -5.92 -5.82 -6.84
C LEU A 141 -4.85 -5.38 -5.85
N ILE A 142 -3.61 -5.39 -6.28
CA ILE A 142 -2.46 -4.83 -5.56
C ILE A 142 -2.14 -3.48 -6.20
N ILE A 143 -2.08 -2.45 -5.38
CA ILE A 143 -1.57 -1.12 -5.74
C ILE A 143 -0.36 -0.88 -4.85
N SER A 144 0.83 -0.91 -5.43
CA SER A 144 2.07 -0.55 -4.76
C SER A 144 2.46 0.85 -5.18
N VAL A 145 2.77 1.69 -4.22
CA VAL A 145 3.17 3.08 -4.44
C VAL A 145 4.24 3.46 -3.42
N GLU A 146 5.27 4.11 -3.90
CA GLU A 146 6.23 4.83 -3.06
C GLU A 146 5.58 6.15 -2.62
N ASP A 147 5.63 6.47 -1.33
CA ASP A 147 4.88 7.60 -0.78
C ASP A 147 5.44 8.96 -1.20
N ASP A 148 6.75 9.10 -1.28
CA ASP A 148 7.42 10.26 -1.86
C ASP A 148 8.77 9.89 -2.52
N ALA A 149 9.21 10.74 -3.44
CA ALA A 149 10.54 10.66 -4.03
C ALA A 149 11.51 11.47 -3.17
N GLN A 150 12.00 10.93 -2.06
CA GLN A 150 12.83 11.61 -1.09
C GLN A 150 13.99 12.44 -1.69
N ASN A 151 15.18 12.39 -1.15
CA ASN A 151 16.34 13.20 -1.51
C ASN A 151 17.06 12.72 -2.79
N GLY A 152 16.35 12.15 -3.73
CA GLY A 152 16.92 11.66 -4.99
C GLY A 152 17.28 12.76 -5.98
N PRO A 153 18.01 12.42 -7.04
CA PRO A 153 18.41 13.36 -8.09
C PRO A 153 17.30 13.74 -9.05
N ASP A 154 16.09 13.24 -8.91
CA ASP A 154 14.96 13.61 -9.76
C ASP A 154 14.43 14.99 -9.37
N HIS A 155 15.09 16.01 -9.86
CA HIS A 155 14.72 17.39 -9.63
C HIS A 155 13.77 17.97 -10.70
N VAL A 156 13.37 17.14 -11.68
CA VAL A 156 12.39 17.53 -12.69
C VAL A 156 11.01 17.61 -12.08
N ASP A 157 10.68 16.63 -11.25
CA ASP A 157 9.46 16.63 -10.45
C ASP A 157 9.74 15.90 -9.12
N ALA A 158 9.97 16.65 -8.08
CA ALA A 158 10.29 16.15 -6.74
C ALA A 158 9.16 15.30 -6.11
N ASN A 159 7.97 15.33 -6.69
CA ASN A 159 6.81 14.58 -6.21
C ASN A 159 6.55 13.31 -7.04
N ARG A 160 7.35 13.04 -8.06
CA ARG A 160 7.17 11.85 -8.89
C ARG A 160 7.73 10.62 -8.19
N SER A 161 6.90 9.60 -8.01
CA SER A 161 7.28 8.33 -7.42
C SER A 161 6.82 7.14 -8.27
N VAL A 162 7.27 5.94 -7.89
CA VAL A 162 6.92 4.69 -8.57
C VAL A 162 5.52 4.23 -8.13
N ALA A 163 4.70 3.80 -9.10
CA ALA A 163 3.43 3.14 -8.84
C ALA A 163 3.29 1.89 -9.71
N LEU A 164 3.01 0.76 -9.09
CA LEU A 164 2.87 -0.54 -9.74
C LEU A 164 1.51 -1.15 -9.43
N LEU A 165 0.95 -1.86 -10.41
CA LEU A 165 -0.33 -2.55 -10.27
C LEU A 165 -0.14 -4.03 -10.60
N ALA A 166 -0.75 -4.90 -9.79
CA ALA A 166 -0.85 -6.33 -10.06
C ALA A 166 -2.22 -6.86 -9.63
N GLY A 167 -2.70 -7.90 -10.29
CA GLY A 167 -3.99 -8.50 -9.95
C GLY A 167 -4.67 -9.17 -11.13
N GLY A 168 -5.71 -9.94 -10.86
CA GLY A 168 -6.41 -10.73 -11.87
C GLY A 168 -7.01 -9.91 -13.01
N PHE A 169 -7.35 -8.65 -12.78
CA PHE A 169 -7.93 -7.75 -13.78
C PHE A 169 -6.92 -6.74 -14.35
N VAL A 170 -5.69 -6.70 -13.86
CA VAL A 170 -4.69 -5.71 -14.28
C VAL A 170 -4.08 -6.10 -15.62
N LYS A 171 -3.92 -5.15 -16.54
CA LYS A 171 -3.23 -5.36 -17.82
C LYS A 171 -1.75 -5.66 -17.59
N GLN A 172 -1.27 -6.78 -18.12
CA GLN A 172 0.13 -7.17 -18.02
C GLN A 172 1.03 -6.40 -18.99
N GLY A 173 2.22 -5.99 -18.54
CA GLY A 173 3.20 -5.28 -19.36
C GLY A 173 2.71 -3.93 -19.89
N PHE A 174 1.66 -3.38 -19.30
CA PHE A 174 1.08 -2.10 -19.71
C PHE A 174 1.76 -0.95 -18.96
N VAL A 175 2.16 0.07 -19.70
CA VAL A 175 2.66 1.33 -19.14
C VAL A 175 1.65 2.42 -19.48
N ASP A 176 1.08 3.04 -18.45
CA ASP A 176 0.15 4.16 -18.64
C ASP A 176 0.91 5.49 -18.48
N HIS A 177 0.81 6.35 -19.49
CA HIS A 177 1.43 7.67 -19.52
C HIS A 177 0.46 8.78 -19.08
N THR A 178 -0.72 8.43 -18.60
CA THR A 178 -1.67 9.40 -18.06
C THR A 178 -1.12 9.97 -16.76
N PRO A 179 -1.15 11.30 -16.57
CA PRO A 179 -0.76 11.89 -15.29
C PRO A 179 -1.71 11.45 -14.18
N TYR A 180 -1.15 10.79 -13.18
CA TYR A 180 -1.85 10.36 -11.97
C TYR A 180 -1.22 11.00 -10.74
N THR A 181 -1.99 11.10 -9.68
CA THR A 181 -1.53 11.50 -8.36
C THR A 181 -1.90 10.42 -7.34
N THR A 182 -1.42 10.54 -6.12
CA THR A 182 -1.82 9.62 -5.03
C THR A 182 -3.34 9.60 -4.80
N THR A 183 -4.02 10.74 -5.05
CA THR A 183 -5.50 10.78 -5.00
C THR A 183 -6.17 9.97 -6.11
N SER A 184 -5.49 9.74 -7.24
CA SER A 184 -5.96 8.84 -8.30
C SER A 184 -6.00 7.38 -7.82
N LEU A 185 -5.01 6.98 -7.00
CA LEU A 185 -4.98 5.66 -6.37
C LEU A 185 -6.12 5.51 -5.37
N LEU A 186 -6.32 6.52 -4.50
CA LEU A 186 -7.45 6.55 -3.57
C LEU A 186 -8.78 6.42 -4.32
N ARG A 187 -8.98 7.24 -5.36
CA ARG A 187 -10.20 7.19 -6.17
C ARG A 187 -10.44 5.83 -6.80
N THR A 188 -9.39 5.18 -7.26
CA THR A 188 -9.48 3.83 -7.81
C THR A 188 -9.94 2.81 -6.76
N MET A 189 -9.33 2.86 -5.56
CA MET A 189 -9.71 1.98 -4.45
C MET A 189 -11.15 2.24 -3.99
N GLU A 190 -11.58 3.51 -3.90
CA GLU A 190 -12.96 3.88 -3.59
C GLU A 190 -13.95 3.26 -4.58
N LEU A 191 -13.68 3.39 -5.88
CA LEU A 191 -14.54 2.83 -6.92
C LEU A 191 -14.61 1.30 -6.86
N VAL A 192 -13.47 0.63 -6.65
CA VAL A 192 -13.41 -0.83 -6.55
C VAL A 192 -14.17 -1.34 -5.32
N LEU A 193 -14.11 -0.61 -4.21
CA LEU A 193 -14.73 -1.00 -2.95
C LEU A 193 -16.16 -0.46 -2.78
N GLY A 194 -16.64 0.37 -3.72
CA GLY A 194 -17.97 1.01 -3.63
C GLY A 194 -18.05 2.08 -2.54
N LEU A 195 -16.93 2.74 -2.25
CA LEU A 195 -16.84 3.82 -1.27
C LEU A 195 -17.09 5.18 -1.92
N PRO A 196 -17.75 6.12 -1.22
CA PRO A 196 -17.79 7.51 -1.66
C PRO A 196 -16.42 8.17 -1.48
N PRO A 197 -16.12 9.25 -2.21
CA PRO A 197 -14.89 10.00 -2.03
C PRO A 197 -14.85 10.67 -0.65
N MET A 198 -13.65 10.79 -0.08
CA MET A 198 -13.41 11.46 1.21
C MET A 198 -13.37 12.97 1.07
N THR A 199 -12.92 13.46 -0.08
CA THR A 199 -12.74 14.89 -0.37
C THR A 199 -13.08 15.22 -1.82
N GLN A 200 -13.12 16.52 -2.15
CA GLN A 200 -13.26 16.95 -3.53
C GLN A 200 -12.05 16.62 -4.43
N TYR A 201 -10.87 16.40 -3.84
CA TYR A 201 -9.64 16.10 -4.59
C TYR A 201 -9.67 14.67 -5.14
N ASP A 202 -10.01 13.70 -4.31
CA ASP A 202 -10.18 12.32 -4.75
C ASP A 202 -11.44 12.16 -5.61
N ALA A 203 -12.54 12.89 -5.31
CA ALA A 203 -13.73 12.90 -6.16
C ALA A 203 -13.45 13.35 -7.60
N ALA A 204 -12.55 14.32 -7.77
CA ALA A 204 -12.19 14.87 -9.08
C ALA A 204 -11.00 14.15 -9.74
N ALA A 205 -10.33 13.24 -9.04
CA ALA A 205 -9.13 12.58 -9.54
C ALA A 205 -9.45 11.57 -10.65
N ASN A 206 -8.57 11.48 -11.64
CA ASN A 206 -8.63 10.43 -12.65
C ASN A 206 -8.37 9.08 -12.00
N SER A 207 -9.28 8.12 -12.15
CA SER A 207 -9.02 6.74 -11.70
C SER A 207 -8.15 6.00 -12.73
N LEU A 208 -7.50 4.91 -12.29
CA LEU A 208 -6.62 4.09 -13.10
C LEU A 208 -7.37 3.09 -14.01
N TRP A 209 -8.59 3.41 -14.44
CA TRP A 209 -9.44 2.50 -15.20
C TRP A 209 -8.78 1.94 -16.47
N ARG A 210 -7.87 2.69 -17.09
CA ARG A 210 -7.13 2.28 -18.30
C ARG A 210 -6.21 1.09 -18.06
N CYS A 211 -5.80 0.87 -16.81
CA CYS A 211 -4.92 -0.23 -16.40
C CYS A 211 -5.64 -1.57 -16.27
N PHE A 212 -6.96 -1.60 -16.40
CA PHE A 212 -7.75 -2.82 -16.17
C PHE A 212 -8.31 -3.43 -17.46
N ASN A 213 -8.49 -4.75 -17.42
CA ASN A 213 -9.24 -5.53 -18.38
C ASN A 213 -10.69 -5.69 -17.92
N THR A 214 -11.58 -6.05 -18.86
CA THR A 214 -12.99 -6.34 -18.55
C THR A 214 -13.21 -7.76 -18.02
N ALA A 215 -12.20 -8.63 -18.10
CA ALA A 215 -12.23 -9.99 -17.58
C ALA A 215 -10.95 -10.28 -16.78
N SER A 216 -11.08 -11.08 -15.74
CA SER A 216 -9.95 -11.64 -14.98
C SER A 216 -9.37 -12.86 -15.69
N GLY A 217 -8.22 -13.34 -15.26
CA GLY A 217 -7.68 -14.61 -15.73
C GLY A 217 -6.23 -14.57 -16.18
N HIS A 218 -5.42 -13.67 -15.60
CA HIS A 218 -3.99 -13.70 -15.83
C HIS A 218 -3.32 -14.86 -15.08
N PRO A 219 -2.30 -15.50 -15.69
CA PRO A 219 -1.54 -16.53 -15.00
C PRO A 219 -0.85 -15.97 -13.75
N PRO A 220 -0.53 -16.83 -12.77
CA PRO A 220 0.22 -16.42 -11.60
C PRO A 220 1.54 -15.73 -11.96
N TYR A 221 1.90 -14.73 -11.21
CA TYR A 221 3.18 -14.05 -11.29
C TYR A 221 4.29 -14.95 -10.70
N ARG A 222 5.52 -14.78 -11.18
CA ARG A 222 6.71 -15.40 -10.59
C ARG A 222 7.80 -14.34 -10.49
N TYR A 223 8.27 -14.07 -9.27
CA TYR A 223 9.45 -13.23 -9.12
C TYR A 223 10.71 -13.98 -9.58
N ARG A 224 11.69 -13.25 -10.05
CA ARG A 224 12.96 -13.81 -10.55
C ARG A 224 14.15 -13.19 -9.83
#